data_b75c7653f2872ab2051efd69f5afaaad
#
_entry.id   b75c7653f2872ab2051efd69f5afaaad
#
_cell.length_a   1.000
_cell.length_b   1.000
_cell.length_c   1.000
_cell.angle_alpha   90.00
_cell.angle_beta   90.00
_cell.angle_gamma   90.00
#
_symmetry.space_group_name_H-M   'P 1'
#
loop_
_entity.id
_entity.type
_entity.pdbx_description
1 polymer ?
#
loop_
_entity_poly.entity_id
_entity_poly.type
_entity_poly.pdbx_seq_one_letter_code
_entity_poly.pdbx_strand_id
1 'polypeptide(L)'
;MKHLMLLRHAKSSWDHPELSDEERPLAPRGVKALPLMGKVLEAMNPPVERIYSSPAVRAIETAKGVIRELSKPPEVEEHPPLYLADVPTFLQLTHSLASELECVMFVGHNPGIESFCEWLCFGRESGSTSLRTANLAWLELPIENWEETTAGCGVLRSLIPSRLIKALL
;
A
#
# COMPACT_ATOMS: atom_id res chain seq x y z
N MET A 1 -0.01 10.77 16.64
CA MET A 1 -0.09 10.94 15.16
C MET A 1 0.31 9.64 14.51
N LYS A 2 -0.54 9.03 13.69
CA LYS A 2 -0.23 7.80 12.96
C LYS A 2 -0.04 8.08 11.48
N HIS A 3 0.75 7.25 10.81
CA HIS A 3 0.99 7.35 9.36
C HIS A 3 0.61 6.04 8.68
N LEU A 4 -0.24 6.12 7.68
CA LEU A 4 -0.64 4.97 6.89
C LEU A 4 -0.21 5.16 5.44
N MET A 5 0.48 4.18 4.92
CA MET A 5 0.86 4.13 3.51
C MET A 5 0.05 3.05 2.80
N LEU A 6 -0.52 3.39 1.67
CA LEU A 6 -1.30 2.48 0.84
C LEU A 6 -0.59 2.33 -0.50
N LEU A 7 -0.07 1.14 -0.77
CA LEU A 7 0.65 0.82 -2.01
C LEU A 7 -0.16 -0.20 -2.82
N ARG A 8 -0.64 0.19 -3.99
CA ARG A 8 -1.20 -0.78 -4.93
C ARG A 8 -0.07 -1.60 -5.53
N HIS A 9 -0.25 -2.93 -5.61
CA HIS A 9 0.73 -3.81 -6.22
C HIS A 9 1.22 -3.30 -7.58
N ALA A 10 2.46 -3.61 -7.96
CA ALA A 10 3.05 -3.25 -9.24
C ALA A 10 2.39 -4.03 -10.40
N LYS A 11 2.71 -3.66 -11.64
CA LYS A 11 2.09 -4.25 -12.82
C LYS A 11 2.31 -5.76 -12.87
N SER A 12 1.22 -6.54 -12.89
CA SER A 12 1.23 -7.99 -13.02
C SER A 12 1.22 -8.44 -14.49
N SER A 13 1.72 -9.66 -14.72
CA SER A 13 1.70 -10.33 -16.03
C SER A 13 0.36 -11.00 -16.28
N TRP A 14 -0.02 -11.08 -17.55
CA TRP A 14 -1.12 -11.88 -18.09
C TRP A 14 -0.62 -12.97 -19.04
N ASP A 15 0.71 -13.18 -19.09
CA ASP A 15 1.33 -14.11 -20.05
C ASP A 15 1.21 -15.59 -19.64
N HIS A 16 0.60 -15.86 -18.49
CA HIS A 16 0.44 -17.18 -17.89
C HIS A 16 -1.05 -17.50 -17.67
N PRO A 17 -1.80 -17.85 -18.73
CA PRO A 17 -3.25 -18.10 -18.62
C PRO A 17 -3.61 -19.32 -17.77
N GLU A 18 -2.63 -20.22 -17.51
CA GLU A 18 -2.77 -21.40 -16.65
C GLU A 18 -2.80 -21.07 -15.15
N LEU A 19 -2.32 -19.90 -14.75
CA LEU A 19 -2.28 -19.48 -13.35
C LEU A 19 -3.61 -18.88 -12.91
N SER A 20 -3.99 -19.12 -11.66
CA SER A 20 -5.09 -18.40 -11.02
C SER A 20 -4.76 -16.91 -10.88
N ASP A 21 -5.76 -16.07 -10.64
CA ASP A 21 -5.53 -14.63 -10.44
C ASP A 21 -4.54 -14.35 -9.30
N GLU A 22 -4.65 -15.12 -8.20
CA GLU A 22 -3.77 -14.97 -7.02
C GLU A 22 -2.31 -15.33 -7.32
N GLU A 23 -2.09 -16.32 -8.20
CA GLU A 23 -0.74 -16.79 -8.56
C GLU A 23 -0.03 -15.92 -9.61
N ARG A 24 -0.71 -14.97 -10.24
CA ARG A 24 -0.12 -14.13 -11.28
C ARG A 24 1.07 -13.33 -10.77
N PRO A 25 2.26 -13.47 -11.40
CA PRO A 25 3.49 -12.75 -11.00
C PRO A 25 3.49 -11.30 -11.52
N LEU A 26 4.50 -10.55 -11.12
CA LEU A 26 4.76 -9.23 -11.70
C LEU A 26 5.22 -9.35 -13.16
N ALA A 27 4.78 -8.40 -13.98
CA ALA A 27 5.35 -8.19 -15.30
C ALA A 27 6.73 -7.51 -15.20
N PRO A 28 7.60 -7.62 -16.21
CA PRO A 28 8.92 -6.95 -16.21
C PRO A 28 8.85 -5.45 -15.92
N ARG A 29 7.81 -4.77 -16.42
CA ARG A 29 7.56 -3.36 -16.13
C ARG A 29 7.22 -3.13 -14.65
N GLY A 30 6.51 -4.05 -14.01
CA GLY A 30 6.21 -3.99 -12.58
C GLY A 30 7.47 -4.14 -11.75
N VAL A 31 8.32 -5.12 -12.05
CA VAL A 31 9.60 -5.35 -11.37
C VAL A 31 10.49 -4.09 -11.44
N LYS A 32 10.57 -3.44 -12.60
CA LYS A 32 11.37 -2.21 -12.79
C LYS A 32 10.87 -1.01 -11.95
N ALA A 33 9.63 -1.01 -11.50
CA ALA A 33 9.11 0.06 -10.67
C ALA A 33 9.52 -0.07 -9.19
N LEU A 34 9.88 -1.27 -8.72
CA LEU A 34 10.11 -1.55 -7.30
C LEU A 34 11.31 -0.77 -6.72
N PRO A 35 12.50 -0.75 -7.36
CA PRO A 35 13.63 0.03 -6.84
C PRO A 35 13.31 1.52 -6.73
N LEU A 36 12.54 2.06 -7.66
CA LEU A 36 12.14 3.47 -7.64
C LEU A 36 11.25 3.78 -6.44
N MET A 37 10.27 2.93 -6.18
CA MET A 37 9.39 3.09 -5.01
C MET A 37 10.13 2.84 -3.69
N GLY A 38 11.09 1.91 -3.69
CA GLY A 38 11.96 1.70 -2.53
C GLY A 38 12.76 2.94 -2.16
N LYS A 39 13.34 3.63 -3.14
CA LYS A 39 14.04 4.92 -2.90
C LYS A 39 13.10 6.00 -2.36
N VAL A 40 11.85 6.03 -2.81
CA VAL A 40 10.82 6.92 -2.24
C VAL A 40 10.60 6.60 -0.77
N LEU A 41 10.38 5.32 -0.45
CA LEU A 41 10.15 4.89 0.94
C LEU A 41 11.36 5.17 1.84
N GLU A 42 12.59 4.99 1.35
CA GLU A 42 13.82 5.29 2.11
C GLU A 42 13.93 6.79 2.47
N ALA A 43 13.40 7.65 1.61
CA ALA A 43 13.42 9.11 1.83
C ALA A 43 12.26 9.60 2.71
N MET A 44 11.29 8.75 3.04
CA MET A 44 10.10 9.15 3.82
C MET A 44 10.40 9.17 5.33
N ASN A 45 9.75 10.11 6.02
CA ASN A 45 9.82 10.26 7.46
C ASN A 45 8.42 10.52 8.02
N PRO A 46 7.90 9.69 8.96
CA PRO A 46 8.58 8.56 9.60
C PRO A 46 8.79 7.36 8.65
N PRO A 47 9.80 6.52 8.92
CA PRO A 47 10.03 5.30 8.14
C PRO A 47 8.93 4.27 8.39
N VAL A 48 8.67 3.42 7.41
CA VAL A 48 7.73 2.29 7.56
C VAL A 48 8.29 1.27 8.54
N GLU A 49 7.51 0.91 9.56
CA GLU A 49 7.90 -0.03 10.62
C GLU A 49 7.37 -1.45 10.37
N ARG A 50 6.21 -1.58 9.69
CA ARG A 50 5.58 -2.85 9.37
C ARG A 50 4.84 -2.76 8.04
N ILE A 51 4.88 -3.85 7.28
CA ILE A 51 4.14 -3.98 6.02
C ILE A 51 3.19 -5.17 6.12
N TYR A 52 1.91 -4.94 5.84
CA TYR A 52 0.91 -5.98 5.66
C TYR A 52 0.56 -6.09 4.19
N SER A 53 0.70 -7.28 3.63
CA SER A 53 0.46 -7.51 2.20
C SER A 53 -0.62 -8.54 1.95
N SER A 54 -1.42 -8.31 0.91
CA SER A 54 -2.21 -9.38 0.30
C SER A 54 -1.31 -10.57 -0.04
N PRO A 55 -1.80 -11.82 0.10
CA PRO A 55 -1.04 -13.02 -0.21
C PRO A 55 -0.83 -13.23 -1.72
N ALA A 56 -1.55 -12.51 -2.59
CA ALA A 56 -1.36 -12.62 -4.03
C ALA A 56 0.11 -12.38 -4.41
N VAL A 57 0.63 -13.24 -5.29
CA VAL A 57 2.06 -13.22 -5.69
C VAL A 57 2.52 -11.82 -6.08
N ARG A 58 1.75 -11.11 -6.92
CA ARG A 58 2.06 -9.73 -7.34
C ARG A 58 2.16 -8.73 -6.19
N ALA A 59 1.38 -8.91 -5.12
CA ALA A 59 1.42 -8.03 -3.96
C ALA A 59 2.63 -8.34 -3.06
N ILE A 60 2.89 -9.61 -2.76
CA ILE A 60 4.05 -10.05 -1.99
C ILE A 60 5.35 -9.69 -2.71
N GLU A 61 5.45 -9.92 -4.02
CA GLU A 61 6.62 -9.52 -4.82
C GLU A 61 6.81 -8.00 -4.79
N THR A 62 5.73 -7.22 -4.81
CA THR A 62 5.81 -5.75 -4.66
C THR A 62 6.36 -5.38 -3.29
N ALA A 63 5.78 -5.89 -2.20
CA ALA A 63 6.21 -5.61 -0.84
C ALA A 63 7.70 -5.96 -0.62
N LYS A 64 8.09 -7.19 -0.98
CA LYS A 64 9.48 -7.65 -0.85
C LYS A 64 10.45 -6.91 -1.77
N GLY A 65 9.98 -6.47 -2.94
CA GLY A 65 10.81 -5.76 -3.90
C GLY A 65 11.15 -4.33 -3.48
N VAL A 66 10.17 -3.59 -2.93
CA VAL A 66 10.40 -2.21 -2.50
C VAL A 66 11.31 -2.12 -1.27
N ILE A 67 11.27 -3.08 -0.36
CA ILE A 67 12.09 -3.05 0.86
C ILE A 67 13.57 -3.36 0.61
N ARG A 68 13.94 -3.88 -0.56
CA ARG A 68 15.35 -4.16 -0.91
C ARG A 68 16.20 -2.90 -0.97
N GLU A 69 15.59 -1.75 -1.20
CA GLU A 69 16.27 -0.45 -1.27
C GLU A 69 16.39 0.22 0.11
N LEU A 70 15.75 -0.34 1.15
CA LEU A 70 15.72 0.26 2.49
C LEU A 70 16.92 -0.16 3.30
N SER A 71 17.55 0.81 3.97
CA SER A 71 18.67 0.58 4.90
C SER A 71 18.24 -0.20 6.15
N LYS A 72 16.97 -0.05 6.54
CA LYS A 72 16.34 -0.78 7.65
C LYS A 72 15.00 -1.36 7.15
N PRO A 73 15.03 -2.51 6.46
CA PRO A 73 13.81 -3.08 5.92
C PRO A 73 12.86 -3.52 7.05
N PRO A 74 11.58 -3.12 6.99
CA PRO A 74 10.57 -3.61 7.92
C PRO A 74 10.21 -5.07 7.65
N GLU A 75 9.57 -5.70 8.62
CA GLU A 75 8.96 -7.02 8.43
C GLU A 75 7.77 -6.91 7.47
N VAL A 76 7.66 -7.88 6.55
CA VAL A 76 6.52 -8.06 5.65
C VAL A 76 5.70 -9.24 6.14
N GLU A 77 4.47 -8.96 6.53
CA GLU A 77 3.49 -9.95 6.98
C GLU A 77 2.43 -10.18 5.89
N GLU A 78 2.22 -11.45 5.52
CA GLU A 78 1.11 -11.83 4.66
C GLU A 78 -0.19 -11.79 5.47
N HIS A 79 -1.16 -11.04 5.00
CA HIS A 79 -2.47 -10.93 5.61
C HIS A 79 -3.55 -11.38 4.62
N PRO A 80 -3.99 -12.66 4.68
CA PRO A 80 -4.90 -13.23 3.69
C PRO A 80 -6.17 -12.42 3.41
N PRO A 81 -6.82 -11.76 4.41
CA PRO A 81 -7.99 -10.94 4.16
C PRO A 81 -7.75 -9.74 3.24
N LEU A 82 -6.50 -9.32 3.01
CA LEU A 82 -6.19 -8.21 2.08
C LEU A 82 -6.33 -8.59 0.60
N TYR A 83 -6.50 -9.87 0.27
CA TYR A 83 -6.79 -10.26 -1.11
C TYR A 83 -8.17 -9.75 -1.54
N LEU A 84 -8.17 -8.83 -2.51
CA LEU A 84 -9.38 -8.14 -3.01
C LEU A 84 -10.25 -7.53 -1.88
N ALA A 85 -9.59 -7.03 -0.83
CA ALA A 85 -10.24 -6.47 0.35
C ALA A 85 -11.11 -5.25 0.02
N ASP A 86 -12.18 -5.09 0.77
CA ASP A 86 -13.04 -3.91 0.81
C ASP A 86 -12.67 -2.96 1.96
N VAL A 87 -13.37 -1.83 2.05
CA VAL A 87 -13.13 -0.82 3.10
C VAL A 87 -13.27 -1.39 4.51
N PRO A 88 -14.34 -2.16 4.87
CA PRO A 88 -14.45 -2.77 6.18
C PRO A 88 -13.27 -3.67 6.56
N THR A 89 -12.76 -4.45 5.60
CA THR A 89 -11.61 -5.34 5.82
C THR A 89 -10.34 -4.57 6.12
N PHE A 90 -10.05 -3.52 5.35
CA PHE A 90 -8.92 -2.62 5.64
C PHE A 90 -9.07 -1.93 7.00
N LEU A 91 -10.26 -1.49 7.36
CA LEU A 91 -10.53 -0.86 8.64
C LEU A 91 -10.32 -1.83 9.80
N GLN A 92 -10.80 -3.07 9.68
CA GLN A 92 -10.60 -4.11 10.69
C GLN A 92 -9.11 -4.37 10.95
N LEU A 93 -8.31 -4.49 9.89
CA LEU A 93 -6.85 -4.61 10.02
C LEU A 93 -6.28 -3.38 10.72
N THR A 94 -6.68 -2.18 10.31
CA THR A 94 -6.19 -0.93 10.91
C THR A 94 -6.47 -0.88 12.41
N HIS A 95 -7.68 -1.25 12.84
CA HIS A 95 -8.05 -1.28 14.26
C HIS A 95 -7.28 -2.35 15.07
N SER A 96 -6.76 -3.38 14.42
CA SER A 96 -5.99 -4.46 15.08
C SER A 96 -4.49 -4.17 15.19
N LEU A 97 -4.01 -3.07 14.62
CA LEU A 97 -2.59 -2.73 14.66
C LEU A 97 -2.12 -2.42 16.08
N ALA A 98 -0.92 -2.86 16.39
CA ALA A 98 -0.28 -2.58 17.67
C ALA A 98 -0.10 -1.06 17.87
N SER A 99 -0.45 -0.59 19.06
CA SER A 99 -0.49 0.85 19.38
C SER A 99 0.88 1.54 19.30
N GLU A 100 1.96 0.78 19.50
CA GLU A 100 3.35 1.27 19.39
C GLU A 100 3.78 1.55 17.96
N LEU A 101 3.15 0.96 16.95
CA LEU A 101 3.47 1.23 15.55
C LEU A 101 2.99 2.65 15.17
N GLU A 102 3.90 3.47 14.63
CA GLU A 102 3.59 4.82 14.19
C GLU A 102 3.39 4.94 12.68
N CYS A 103 4.09 4.11 11.90
CA CYS A 103 4.01 4.11 10.45
C CYS A 103 3.89 2.69 9.89
N VAL A 104 2.77 2.42 9.22
CA VAL A 104 2.44 1.11 8.64
C VAL A 104 2.12 1.25 7.16
N MET A 105 2.47 0.24 6.36
CA MET A 105 2.11 0.16 4.96
C MET A 105 1.24 -1.05 4.66
N PHE A 106 0.17 -0.83 3.89
CA PHE A 106 -0.64 -1.91 3.30
C PHE A 106 -0.34 -2.04 1.83
N VAL A 107 -0.17 -3.27 1.36
CA VAL A 107 0.00 -3.59 -0.07
C VAL A 107 -1.20 -4.42 -0.53
N GLY A 108 -1.95 -3.89 -1.48
CA GLY A 108 -3.21 -4.50 -1.90
C GLY A 108 -3.64 -4.17 -3.32
N HIS A 109 -4.93 -4.25 -3.53
CA HIS A 109 -5.58 -4.25 -4.84
C HIS A 109 -6.65 -3.17 -4.98
N ASN A 110 -6.87 -2.68 -6.19
CA ASN A 110 -8.07 -1.93 -6.53
C ASN A 110 -9.27 -2.90 -6.73
N PRO A 111 -10.50 -2.43 -6.50
CA PRO A 111 -10.84 -1.06 -6.09
C PRO A 111 -10.65 -0.78 -4.59
N GLY A 112 -10.51 -1.80 -3.76
CA GLY A 112 -10.60 -1.67 -2.30
C GLY A 112 -9.58 -0.72 -1.68
N ILE A 113 -8.30 -0.77 -2.11
CA ILE A 113 -7.27 0.11 -1.54
C ILE A 113 -7.51 1.59 -1.90
N GLU A 114 -8.05 1.84 -3.10
CA GLU A 114 -8.44 3.17 -3.56
C GLU A 114 -9.65 3.69 -2.79
N SER A 115 -10.69 2.85 -2.66
CA SER A 115 -11.87 3.13 -1.85
C SER A 115 -11.52 3.41 -0.38
N PHE A 116 -10.59 2.66 0.20
CA PHE A 116 -10.16 2.88 1.58
C PHE A 116 -9.40 4.21 1.74
N CYS A 117 -8.55 4.56 0.77
CA CYS A 117 -7.91 5.88 0.75
C CYS A 117 -8.93 7.02 0.73
N GLU A 118 -9.94 6.93 -0.13
CA GLU A 118 -11.00 7.92 -0.22
C GLU A 118 -11.87 7.98 1.04
N TRP A 119 -12.22 6.82 1.59
CA TRP A 119 -13.00 6.74 2.82
C TRP A 119 -12.27 7.41 3.99
N LEU A 120 -10.97 7.20 4.10
CA LEU A 120 -10.15 7.88 5.12
C LEU A 120 -10.10 9.39 4.93
N CYS A 121 -10.00 9.88 3.70
CA CYS A 121 -9.85 11.31 3.41
C CYS A 121 -11.17 12.07 3.40
N PHE A 122 -12.24 11.46 2.86
CA PHE A 122 -13.49 12.17 2.54
C PHE A 122 -14.71 11.60 3.28
N GLY A 123 -14.53 10.54 4.07
CA GLY A 123 -15.60 9.86 4.78
C GLY A 123 -16.52 9.03 3.88
N ARG A 124 -16.22 8.92 2.60
CA ARG A 124 -16.99 8.19 1.59
C ARG A 124 -16.13 7.79 0.41
N GLU A 125 -16.57 6.81 -0.34
CA GLU A 125 -16.02 6.48 -1.65
C GLU A 125 -16.56 7.50 -2.67
N SER A 126 -15.68 8.23 -3.35
CA SER A 126 -16.05 9.32 -4.25
C SER A 126 -15.69 9.05 -5.72
N GLY A 127 -14.81 8.05 -5.96
CA GLY A 127 -14.28 7.75 -7.28
C GLY A 127 -13.35 8.86 -7.84
N SER A 128 -12.89 9.75 -6.98
CA SER A 128 -12.05 10.89 -7.37
C SER A 128 -10.54 10.62 -7.25
N THR A 129 -10.15 9.60 -6.48
CA THR A 129 -8.75 9.20 -6.31
C THR A 129 -8.40 8.10 -7.30
N SER A 130 -7.21 8.14 -7.88
CA SER A 130 -6.73 7.10 -8.79
C SER A 130 -5.38 6.56 -8.33
N LEU A 131 -5.40 5.35 -7.77
CA LEU A 131 -4.21 4.58 -7.41
C LEU A 131 -3.90 3.57 -8.53
N ARG A 132 -3.01 3.95 -9.45
CA ARG A 132 -2.50 3.02 -10.47
C ARG A 132 -1.51 2.03 -9.87
N THR A 133 -1.14 0.97 -10.60
CA THR A 133 -0.15 -0.01 -10.15
C THR A 133 1.16 0.67 -9.73
N ALA A 134 1.71 0.26 -8.59
CA ALA A 134 2.86 0.84 -7.91
C ALA A 134 2.72 2.33 -7.54
N ASN A 135 1.49 2.86 -7.46
CA ASN A 135 1.26 4.17 -6.85
C ASN A 135 1.16 4.02 -5.34
N LEU A 136 1.76 4.96 -4.64
CA LEU A 136 1.77 5.06 -3.18
C LEU A 136 0.95 6.25 -2.73
N ALA A 137 -0.02 6.05 -1.84
CA ALA A 137 -0.66 7.10 -1.08
C ALA A 137 -0.08 7.13 0.34
N TRP A 138 0.31 8.32 0.80
CA TRP A 138 0.73 8.56 2.17
C TRP A 138 -0.28 9.42 2.89
N LEU A 139 -0.84 8.88 3.98
CA LEU A 139 -1.83 9.53 4.82
C LEU A 139 -1.28 9.79 6.22
N GLU A 140 -1.61 10.94 6.76
CA GLU A 140 -1.52 11.21 8.19
C GLU A 140 -2.89 11.04 8.83
N LEU A 141 -2.92 10.33 9.95
CA LEU A 141 -4.09 10.17 10.78
C LEU A 141 -3.84 10.89 12.10
N PRO A 142 -4.58 11.97 12.41
CA PRO A 142 -4.40 12.74 13.65
C PRO A 142 -5.04 12.03 14.85
N ILE A 143 -4.63 10.79 15.07
CA ILE A 143 -5.06 9.88 16.14
C ILE A 143 -3.85 9.43 16.96
N GLU A 144 -4.08 8.94 18.17
CA GLU A 144 -3.05 8.35 19.02
C GLU A 144 -3.02 6.83 18.88
N ASN A 145 -4.20 6.21 18.81
CA ASN A 145 -4.36 4.76 18.66
C ASN A 145 -5.05 4.41 17.35
N TRP A 146 -4.65 3.31 16.74
CA TRP A 146 -5.21 2.85 15.46
C TRP A 146 -6.72 2.56 15.51
N GLU A 147 -7.24 2.17 16.69
CA GLU A 147 -8.68 1.94 16.93
C GLU A 147 -9.54 3.21 16.76
N GLU A 148 -8.93 4.39 16.82
CA GLU A 148 -9.62 5.68 16.64
C GLU A 148 -9.88 6.01 15.16
N THR A 149 -9.39 5.17 14.24
CA THR A 149 -9.56 5.37 12.80
C THR A 149 -11.04 5.35 12.42
N THR A 150 -11.49 6.44 11.82
CA THR A 150 -12.88 6.64 11.38
C THR A 150 -12.94 7.28 10.00
N ALA A 151 -14.14 7.30 9.41
CA ALA A 151 -14.39 7.96 8.13
C ALA A 151 -13.97 9.44 8.16
N GLY A 152 -13.20 9.87 7.18
CA GLY A 152 -12.77 11.26 7.03
C GLY A 152 -11.71 11.73 8.03
N CYS A 153 -11.12 10.82 8.83
CA CYS A 153 -10.09 11.22 9.80
C CYS A 153 -8.70 11.43 9.17
N GLY A 154 -8.48 10.99 7.94
CA GLY A 154 -7.17 11.00 7.29
C GLY A 154 -6.90 12.26 6.47
N VAL A 155 -5.64 12.65 6.42
CA VAL A 155 -5.13 13.71 5.55
C VAL A 155 -4.18 13.10 4.54
N LEU A 156 -4.52 13.16 3.24
CA LEU A 156 -3.63 12.72 2.18
C LEU A 156 -2.47 13.71 2.03
N ARG A 157 -1.27 13.28 2.38
CA ARG A 157 -0.05 14.09 2.26
C ARG A 157 0.57 14.01 0.89
N SER A 158 0.56 12.83 0.30
CA SER A 158 1.11 12.64 -1.04
C SER A 158 0.45 11.46 -1.75
N LEU A 159 0.27 11.63 -3.05
CA LEU A 159 -0.04 10.56 -3.97
C LEU A 159 1.11 10.48 -4.98
N ILE A 160 1.89 9.42 -4.90
CA ILE A 160 3.16 9.29 -5.62
C ILE A 160 3.02 8.25 -6.74
N PRO A 161 2.93 8.68 -7.99
CA PRO A 161 2.91 7.77 -9.14
C PRO A 161 4.32 7.27 -9.47
N SER A 162 4.49 5.96 -9.56
CA SER A 162 5.79 5.35 -9.91
C SER A 162 6.38 5.87 -11.22
N ARG A 163 5.53 6.17 -12.21
CA ARG A 163 5.96 6.73 -13.49
C ARG A 163 6.57 8.13 -13.39
N LEU A 164 6.12 8.94 -12.40
CA LEU A 164 6.69 10.27 -12.17
C LEU A 164 8.11 10.15 -11.63
N ILE A 165 8.33 9.24 -10.69
CA ILE A 165 9.65 8.97 -10.13
C ILE A 165 10.61 8.55 -11.22
N LYS A 166 10.18 7.67 -12.14
CA LYS A 166 10.98 7.26 -13.30
C LYS A 166 11.37 8.42 -14.21
N ALA A 167 10.54 9.44 -14.31
CA ALA A 167 10.82 10.62 -15.15
C ALA A 167 11.78 11.61 -14.49
N LEU A 168 11.94 11.55 -13.16
CA LEU A 168 12.79 12.45 -12.38
C LEU A 168 14.18 11.89 -12.08
N LEU A 169 14.38 10.58 -12.23
CA LEU A 169 15.64 9.86 -12.03
C LEU A 169 16.26 9.39 -13.35
#